data_b7b304e96c17bc5258b275ee007149b9
#
_entry.id   b7b304e96c17bc5258b275ee007149b9
#
_cell.length_a   1.000
_cell.length_b   1.000
_cell.length_c   1.000
_cell.angle_alpha   90.00
_cell.angle_beta   90.00
_cell.angle_gamma   90.00
#
_symmetry.space_group_name_H-M   'P 1'
#
loop_
_entity.id
_entity.type
_entity.pdbx_description
1 polymer ?
#
loop_
_entity_poly.entity_id
_entity_poly.type
_entity_poly.pdbx_seq_one_letter_code
_entity_poly.pdbx_strand_id
1 'polypeptide(L)'
;MRFSTLVGAAGTCFVAGSVLAQTPPSAPQPRAVTRTIYTRNTELFAEWPALVVGQPTRLTAHLTHTGDRFRPYTEGTATLTLTVDGDAVNAKADAPERPGVFRLNVTPTKAGTGRVVIDVAAAAGRQRFVMDGVPVYADTRAALANEAPEEEGLISYAKERSWEQDFATAPPTVYFPGASNILTVPATALLHDGDKTLVYVQRTPERFELRQVRTRRTFGTAIEIVNGLKEGERVVVLGADKMPRRN
;
A
#
# COMPACT_ATOMS: atom_id res chain seq x y z
N MET A 1 93.40 -9.68 1.97
CA MET A 1 92.41 -10.09 0.97
C MET A 1 91.31 -10.85 1.68
N ARG A 2 90.15 -10.24 1.90
CA ARG A 2 89.00 -10.90 2.48
C ARG A 2 87.77 -10.56 1.58
N PHE A 3 87.23 -11.58 0.96
CA PHE A 3 86.03 -11.45 0.17
C PHE A 3 84.79 -11.62 1.13
N SER A 4 83.91 -10.63 1.13
CA SER A 4 82.64 -10.69 1.80
C SER A 4 81.58 -11.05 0.81
N THR A 5 80.86 -12.13 1.07
CA THR A 5 79.77 -12.63 0.28
C THR A 5 78.45 -12.01 0.81
N LEU A 6 77.71 -11.30 -0.06
CA LEU A 6 76.37 -10.74 0.22
C LEU A 6 75.36 -11.81 -0.09
N VAL A 7 74.51 -12.16 0.91
CA VAL A 7 73.36 -13.02 0.76
C VAL A 7 72.16 -12.14 0.59
N GLY A 8 71.51 -12.19 -0.58
CA GLY A 8 70.25 -11.49 -0.84
C GLY A 8 69.09 -12.30 -0.36
N ALA A 9 68.23 -11.72 0.53
CA ALA A 9 66.98 -12.29 0.96
C ALA A 9 65.88 -11.85 0.00
N ALA A 10 65.30 -12.80 -0.71
CA ALA A 10 64.08 -12.60 -1.53
C ALA A 10 62.84 -12.60 -0.61
N GLY A 11 62.24 -11.43 -0.41
CA GLY A 11 61.00 -11.29 0.29
C GLY A 11 59.78 -11.65 -0.62
N THR A 12 59.10 -12.74 -0.31
CA THR A 12 57.88 -13.14 -0.98
C THR A 12 56.72 -12.37 -0.36
N CYS A 13 56.15 -11.37 -1.07
CA CYS A 13 54.91 -10.71 -0.67
C CYS A 13 53.73 -11.63 -0.94
N PHE A 14 53.12 -12.16 0.10
CA PHE A 14 51.81 -12.80 0.05
C PHE A 14 50.73 -11.70 -0.02
N VAL A 15 50.12 -11.52 -1.19
CA VAL A 15 48.89 -10.71 -1.34
C VAL A 15 47.73 -11.59 -0.90
N ALA A 16 47.24 -11.34 0.32
CA ALA A 16 46.00 -11.95 0.78
C ALA A 16 44.82 -11.33 0.02
N GLY A 17 44.36 -11.99 -1.01
CA GLY A 17 43.11 -11.61 -1.71
C GLY A 17 41.94 -11.83 -0.79
N SER A 18 41.31 -10.73 -0.31
CA SER A 18 40.04 -10.80 0.40
C SER A 18 38.93 -11.27 -0.58
N VAL A 19 38.53 -12.52 -0.46
CA VAL A 19 37.34 -13.03 -1.15
C VAL A 19 36.14 -12.40 -0.47
N LEU A 20 35.55 -11.40 -1.10
CA LEU A 20 34.22 -10.89 -0.69
C LEU A 20 33.22 -12.03 -0.83
N ALA A 21 32.78 -12.56 0.30
CA ALA A 21 31.70 -13.53 0.35
C ALA A 21 30.44 -12.88 -0.25
N GLN A 22 30.06 -13.28 -1.45
CA GLN A 22 28.77 -12.88 -2.03
C GLN A 22 27.67 -13.51 -1.19
N THR A 23 26.83 -12.67 -0.60
CA THR A 23 25.60 -13.12 0.06
C THR A 23 24.76 -13.88 -0.98
N PRO A 24 24.38 -15.14 -0.71
CA PRO A 24 23.54 -15.88 -1.66
C PRO A 24 22.26 -15.09 -1.93
N PRO A 25 21.73 -15.11 -3.16
CA PRO A 25 20.48 -14.44 -3.47
C PRO A 25 19.38 -14.98 -2.54
N SER A 26 18.62 -14.07 -1.92
CA SER A 26 17.51 -14.46 -1.06
C SER A 26 16.50 -15.27 -1.88
N ALA A 27 15.95 -16.33 -1.29
CA ALA A 27 14.91 -17.12 -1.94
C ALA A 27 13.73 -16.21 -2.36
N PRO A 28 13.07 -16.50 -3.48
CA PRO A 28 11.89 -15.76 -3.92
C PRO A 28 10.88 -15.65 -2.77
N GLN A 29 10.39 -14.46 -2.52
CA GLN A 29 9.36 -14.20 -1.52
C GLN A 29 8.07 -13.80 -2.24
N PRO A 30 6.92 -14.32 -1.82
CA PRO A 30 5.64 -13.89 -2.37
C PRO A 30 5.43 -12.39 -2.15
N ARG A 31 4.79 -11.74 -3.11
CA ARG A 31 4.45 -10.31 -3.00
C ARG A 31 3.52 -10.04 -1.83
N ALA A 32 3.59 -8.82 -1.34
CA ALA A 32 2.67 -8.38 -0.31
C ALA A 32 1.22 -8.36 -0.83
N VAL A 33 0.33 -8.89 -0.02
CA VAL A 33 -1.12 -8.79 -0.21
C VAL A 33 -1.56 -7.45 0.33
N THR A 34 -2.39 -6.72 -0.40
CA THR A 34 -2.98 -5.47 0.04
C THR A 34 -4.50 -5.56 0.08
N ARG A 35 -5.12 -4.91 1.06
CA ARG A 35 -6.57 -4.77 1.18
C ARG A 35 -6.91 -3.36 1.65
N THR A 36 -7.96 -2.79 1.05
CA THR A 36 -8.43 -1.46 1.43
C THR A 36 -9.91 -1.51 1.74
N ILE A 37 -10.29 -0.95 2.88
CA ILE A 37 -11.69 -0.81 3.27
C ILE A 37 -11.93 0.64 3.67
N TYR A 38 -12.98 1.22 3.11
CA TYR A 38 -13.46 2.54 3.48
C TYR A 38 -14.71 2.41 4.35
N THR A 39 -14.74 3.14 5.44
CA THR A 39 -15.96 3.47 6.17
C THR A 39 -16.34 4.93 5.84
N ARG A 40 -17.33 5.47 6.54
CA ARG A 40 -17.78 6.86 6.31
C ARG A 40 -16.64 7.88 6.45
N ASN A 41 -15.75 7.67 7.42
CA ASN A 41 -14.72 8.64 7.83
C ASN A 41 -13.34 8.01 8.10
N THR A 42 -13.15 6.76 7.72
CA THR A 42 -11.88 6.05 7.90
C THR A 42 -11.54 5.21 6.69
N GLU A 43 -10.27 5.22 6.32
CA GLU A 43 -9.67 4.25 5.42
C GLU A 43 -8.78 3.33 6.24
N LEU A 44 -9.01 2.02 6.14
CA LEU A 44 -8.04 0.99 6.49
C LEU A 44 -7.34 0.56 5.19
N PHE A 45 -6.04 0.76 5.12
CA PHE A 45 -5.16 0.12 4.15
C PHE A 45 -4.28 -0.88 4.89
N ALA A 46 -4.47 -2.15 4.61
CA ALA A 46 -3.71 -3.24 5.24
C ALA A 46 -2.85 -3.94 4.21
N GLU A 47 -1.60 -4.21 4.60
CA GLU A 47 -0.63 -4.95 3.78
C GLU A 47 0.12 -5.98 4.60
N TRP A 48 0.40 -7.13 4.01
CA TRP A 48 1.14 -8.23 4.65
C TRP A 48 1.77 -9.14 3.60
N PRO A 49 2.90 -9.82 3.90
CA PRO A 49 3.40 -10.95 3.12
C PRO A 49 2.35 -12.05 3.04
N ALA A 50 2.43 -12.93 2.06
CA ALA A 50 1.53 -14.07 1.99
C ALA A 50 1.50 -14.84 3.32
N LEU A 51 0.28 -15.15 3.80
CA LEU A 51 0.09 -15.93 5.02
C LEU A 51 0.43 -17.39 4.75
N VAL A 52 1.42 -17.92 5.49
CA VAL A 52 1.88 -19.31 5.38
C VAL A 52 1.81 -19.97 6.76
N VAL A 53 1.29 -21.18 6.81
CA VAL A 53 1.17 -21.95 8.05
C VAL A 53 2.52 -22.05 8.79
N GLY A 54 2.49 -21.75 10.09
CA GLY A 54 3.67 -21.78 10.95
C GLY A 54 4.67 -20.66 10.77
N GLN A 55 4.47 -19.75 9.81
CA GLN A 55 5.37 -18.61 9.56
C GLN A 55 4.83 -17.34 10.25
N PRO A 56 5.61 -16.71 11.15
CA PRO A 56 5.24 -15.42 11.71
C PRO A 56 5.13 -14.37 10.61
N THR A 57 3.97 -13.75 10.50
CA THR A 57 3.69 -12.72 9.50
C THR A 57 3.30 -11.43 10.18
N ARG A 58 3.92 -10.33 9.78
CA ARG A 58 3.59 -8.98 10.20
C ARG A 58 2.60 -8.36 9.24
N LEU A 59 1.42 -8.07 9.72
CA LEU A 59 0.44 -7.26 9.03
C LEU A 59 0.62 -5.80 9.45
N THR A 60 0.76 -4.91 8.47
CA THR A 60 0.80 -3.46 8.68
C THR A 60 -0.58 -2.90 8.33
N ALA A 61 -1.23 -2.26 9.28
CA ALA A 61 -2.51 -1.59 9.09
C ALA A 61 -2.29 -0.07 9.13
N HIS A 62 -2.53 0.59 8.00
CA HIS A 62 -2.51 2.04 7.89
C HIS A 62 -3.94 2.56 8.10
N LEU A 63 -4.14 3.32 9.18
CA LEU A 63 -5.43 3.90 9.53
C LEU A 63 -5.41 5.40 9.28
N THR A 64 -6.33 5.84 8.43
CA THR A 64 -6.46 7.22 7.99
C THR A 64 -7.85 7.75 8.31
N HIS A 65 -7.94 8.89 8.99
CA HIS A 65 -9.16 9.69 8.98
C HIS A 65 -9.34 10.28 7.58
N THR A 66 -10.45 9.94 6.94
CA THR A 66 -10.85 10.50 5.64
C THR A 66 -11.75 11.72 5.86
N GLY A 67 -11.70 12.67 4.94
CA GLY A 67 -12.45 13.91 4.98
C GLY A 67 -11.88 14.88 3.96
N ASP A 68 -11.94 16.17 4.22
CA ASP A 68 -11.38 17.20 3.34
C ASP A 68 -9.87 17.03 3.14
N ARG A 69 -9.20 16.48 4.14
CA ARG A 69 -7.78 16.15 4.13
C ARG A 69 -7.55 14.85 4.90
N PHE A 70 -6.65 14.01 4.40
CA PHE A 70 -6.23 12.78 5.07
C PHE A 70 -5.34 13.05 6.26
N ARG A 71 -5.62 12.38 7.38
CA ARG A 71 -4.85 12.46 8.62
C ARG A 71 -4.64 11.07 9.21
N PRO A 72 -3.44 10.76 9.74
CA PRO A 72 -3.21 9.47 10.39
C PRO A 72 -3.94 9.38 11.73
N TYR A 73 -4.28 8.16 12.14
CA TYR A 73 -4.63 7.88 13.54
C TYR A 73 -3.38 8.02 14.40
N THR A 74 -3.44 8.83 15.46
CA THR A 74 -2.30 9.06 16.36
C THR A 74 -2.40 8.27 17.65
N GLU A 75 -3.55 7.66 17.92
CA GLU A 75 -3.85 6.89 19.12
C GLU A 75 -4.84 5.77 18.84
N GLY A 76 -5.07 4.91 19.82
CA GLY A 76 -6.02 3.82 19.77
C GLY A 76 -5.35 2.46 19.80
N THR A 77 -6.18 1.43 19.94
CA THR A 77 -5.77 0.02 19.92
C THR A 77 -6.29 -0.64 18.66
N ALA A 78 -5.54 -1.59 18.12
CA ALA A 78 -6.00 -2.44 17.02
C ALA A 78 -5.88 -3.91 17.42
N THR A 79 -6.92 -4.70 17.19
CA THR A 79 -6.93 -6.14 17.41
C THR A 79 -7.23 -6.82 16.08
N LEU A 80 -6.43 -7.81 15.72
CA LEU A 80 -6.63 -8.64 14.55
C LEU A 80 -7.05 -10.03 14.98
N THR A 81 -8.05 -10.58 14.32
CA THR A 81 -8.44 -12.00 14.40
C THR A 81 -8.39 -12.60 12.99
N LEU A 82 -7.55 -13.59 12.78
CA LEU A 82 -7.54 -14.44 11.58
C LEU A 82 -8.23 -15.75 11.92
N THR A 83 -9.28 -16.08 11.19
CA THR A 83 -10.02 -17.34 11.34
C THR A 83 -9.96 -18.14 10.05
N VAL A 84 -9.58 -19.42 10.14
CA VAL A 84 -9.57 -20.39 9.03
C VAL A 84 -10.27 -21.65 9.51
N ASP A 85 -11.39 -22.03 8.90
CA ASP A 85 -12.19 -23.23 9.26
C ASP A 85 -12.41 -23.41 10.77
N GLY A 86 -12.74 -22.33 11.46
CA GLY A 86 -13.01 -22.33 12.91
C GLY A 86 -11.80 -22.12 13.81
N ASP A 87 -10.57 -22.33 13.31
CA ASP A 87 -9.35 -22.02 14.06
C ASP A 87 -9.07 -20.52 14.01
N ALA A 88 -8.87 -19.89 15.16
CA ALA A 88 -8.64 -18.45 15.26
C ALA A 88 -7.29 -18.14 15.91
N VAL A 89 -6.54 -17.23 15.29
CA VAL A 89 -5.34 -16.63 15.87
C VAL A 89 -5.53 -15.12 16.00
N ASN A 90 -5.00 -14.55 17.08
CA ASN A 90 -5.21 -13.15 17.41
C ASN A 90 -3.87 -12.42 17.54
N ALA A 91 -3.91 -11.12 17.21
CA ALA A 91 -2.82 -10.19 17.47
C ALA A 91 -3.40 -8.87 17.99
N LYS A 92 -2.60 -8.12 18.74
CA LYS A 92 -2.99 -6.83 19.31
C LYS A 92 -1.85 -5.84 19.19
N ALA A 93 -2.19 -4.60 18.87
CA ALA A 93 -1.35 -3.42 19.00
C ALA A 93 -2.04 -2.46 19.96
N ASP A 94 -1.40 -2.13 21.08
CA ASP A 94 -1.98 -1.25 22.11
C ASP A 94 -1.91 0.24 21.73
N ALA A 95 -1.07 0.58 20.74
CA ALA A 95 -0.94 1.90 20.17
C ALA A 95 -0.39 1.78 18.74
N PRO A 96 -0.50 2.83 17.91
CA PRO A 96 0.23 2.88 16.65
C PRO A 96 1.75 2.97 16.93
N GLU A 97 2.55 2.25 16.17
CA GLU A 97 4.02 2.31 16.25
C GLU A 97 4.55 3.69 15.83
N ARG A 98 3.88 4.29 14.88
CA ARG A 98 4.04 5.67 14.43
C ARG A 98 2.68 6.18 13.94
N PRO A 99 2.45 7.48 13.80
CA PRO A 99 1.16 8.00 13.37
C PRO A 99 0.59 7.24 12.18
N GLY A 100 -0.61 6.69 12.33
CA GLY A 100 -1.35 5.94 11.33
C GLY A 100 -0.97 4.47 11.18
N VAL A 101 0.14 3.99 11.75
CA VAL A 101 0.68 2.66 11.47
C VAL A 101 0.57 1.73 12.67
N PHE A 102 -0.26 0.70 12.55
CA PHE A 102 -0.39 -0.38 13.52
C PHE A 102 0.24 -1.65 12.97
N ARG A 103 1.04 -2.35 13.79
CA ARG A 103 1.68 -3.61 13.43
C ARG A 103 1.10 -4.75 14.24
N LEU A 104 0.61 -5.77 13.53
CA LEU A 104 -0.10 -6.90 14.07
C LEU A 104 0.61 -8.18 13.60
N ASN A 105 1.18 -8.93 14.53
CA ASN A 105 1.94 -10.14 14.21
C ASN A 105 1.06 -11.37 14.43
N VAL A 106 0.88 -12.17 13.39
CA VAL A 106 0.11 -13.42 13.44
C VAL A 106 0.95 -14.59 12.93
N THR A 107 0.70 -15.79 13.47
CA THR A 107 1.25 -17.02 12.93
C THR A 107 0.09 -17.93 12.61
N PRO A 108 -0.27 -18.08 11.32
CA PRO A 108 -1.38 -18.95 10.92
C PRO A 108 -1.12 -20.40 11.31
N THR A 109 -2.16 -21.10 11.79
CA THR A 109 -2.08 -22.51 12.23
C THR A 109 -2.65 -23.48 11.23
N LYS A 110 -3.49 -22.98 10.28
CA LYS A 110 -4.21 -23.82 9.31
C LYS A 110 -4.23 -23.16 7.94
N ALA A 111 -4.02 -23.97 6.89
CA ALA A 111 -4.15 -23.52 5.50
C ALA A 111 -5.63 -23.53 5.05
N GLY A 112 -5.97 -22.64 4.15
CA GLY A 112 -7.33 -22.54 3.60
C GLY A 112 -7.71 -21.11 3.26
N THR A 113 -9.00 -20.87 3.12
CA THR A 113 -9.56 -19.53 2.91
C THR A 113 -10.03 -18.97 4.24
N GLY A 114 -9.37 -17.92 4.69
CA GLY A 114 -9.64 -17.31 5.99
C GLY A 114 -10.45 -16.01 5.91
N ARG A 115 -10.83 -15.57 7.10
CA ARG A 115 -11.40 -14.24 7.37
C ARG A 115 -10.47 -13.51 8.32
N VAL A 116 -10.08 -12.30 7.94
CA VAL A 116 -9.36 -11.36 8.83
C VAL A 116 -10.34 -10.29 9.29
N VAL A 117 -10.41 -10.10 10.59
CA VAL A 117 -11.17 -9.00 11.22
C VAL A 117 -10.18 -8.12 11.95
N ILE A 118 -10.23 -6.81 11.68
CA ILE A 118 -9.48 -5.81 12.43
C ILE A 118 -10.48 -4.93 13.17
N ASP A 119 -10.44 -4.99 14.49
CA ASP A 119 -11.20 -4.12 15.39
C ASP A 119 -10.29 -3.00 15.87
N VAL A 120 -10.72 -1.77 15.68
CA VAL A 120 -9.99 -0.56 16.11
C VAL A 120 -10.83 0.17 17.15
N ALA A 121 -10.22 0.54 18.27
CA ALA A 121 -10.82 1.38 19.29
C ALA A 121 -9.94 2.63 19.48
N ALA A 122 -10.48 3.79 19.17
CA ALA A 122 -9.82 5.09 19.30
C ALA A 122 -10.82 6.14 19.83
N ALA A 123 -10.37 7.36 20.09
CA ALA A 123 -11.26 8.45 20.55
C ALA A 123 -12.42 8.70 19.58
N ALA A 124 -12.21 8.49 18.28
CA ALA A 124 -13.26 8.58 17.25
C ALA A 124 -14.32 7.46 17.33
N GLY A 125 -14.21 6.53 18.28
CA GLY A 125 -15.11 5.39 18.46
C GLY A 125 -14.50 4.05 18.06
N ARG A 126 -15.36 3.03 18.00
CA ARG A 126 -14.96 1.68 17.59
C ARG A 126 -15.34 1.44 16.14
N GLN A 127 -14.42 0.81 15.41
CA GLN A 127 -14.64 0.40 14.02
C GLN A 127 -14.21 -1.05 13.83
N ARG A 128 -14.93 -1.74 12.97
CA ARG A 128 -14.66 -3.13 12.60
C ARG A 128 -14.50 -3.22 11.10
N PHE A 129 -13.39 -3.79 10.68
CA PHE A 129 -13.04 -4.05 9.28
C PHE A 129 -12.99 -5.55 9.05
N VAL A 130 -13.74 -6.05 8.08
CA VAL A 130 -13.84 -7.49 7.77
C VAL A 130 -13.29 -7.72 6.37
N MET A 131 -12.37 -8.65 6.26
CA MET A 131 -11.76 -9.10 5.01
C MET A 131 -11.98 -10.60 4.86
N ASP A 132 -12.92 -10.97 4.01
CA ASP A 132 -13.19 -12.35 3.64
C ASP A 132 -12.30 -12.80 2.48
N GLY A 133 -12.18 -14.10 2.31
CA GLY A 133 -11.44 -14.67 1.17
C GLY A 133 -9.93 -14.49 1.27
N VAL A 134 -9.37 -14.36 2.47
CA VAL A 134 -7.93 -14.20 2.68
C VAL A 134 -7.26 -15.58 2.58
N PRO A 135 -6.38 -15.80 1.58
CA PRO A 135 -5.72 -17.09 1.44
C PRO A 135 -4.66 -17.28 2.54
N VAL A 136 -4.62 -18.47 3.13
CA VAL A 136 -3.56 -18.97 3.98
C VAL A 136 -2.98 -20.21 3.33
N TYR A 137 -1.72 -20.17 2.95
CA TYR A 137 -1.04 -21.20 2.19
C TYR A 137 -0.38 -22.23 3.11
N ALA A 138 -0.34 -23.48 2.66
CA ALA A 138 0.34 -24.53 3.40
C ALA A 138 1.87 -24.29 3.47
N ASP A 139 2.45 -23.74 2.39
CA ASP A 139 3.87 -23.45 2.29
C ASP A 139 4.13 -22.27 1.33
N THR A 140 5.37 -21.78 1.30
CA THR A 140 5.81 -20.64 0.46
C THR A 140 5.68 -20.96 -1.03
N ARG A 141 5.86 -22.23 -1.44
CA ARG A 141 5.73 -22.65 -2.84
C ARG A 141 4.30 -22.48 -3.33
N ALA A 142 3.32 -22.85 -2.52
CA ALA A 142 1.91 -22.65 -2.82
C ALA A 142 1.56 -21.15 -2.91
N ALA A 143 2.15 -20.32 -2.06
CA ALA A 143 1.97 -18.88 -2.10
C ALA A 143 2.50 -18.28 -3.42
N LEU A 144 3.72 -18.62 -3.83
CA LEU A 144 4.33 -18.18 -5.08
C LEU A 144 3.54 -18.62 -6.33
N ALA A 145 2.99 -19.85 -6.32
CA ALA A 145 2.21 -20.39 -7.43
C ALA A 145 0.85 -19.66 -7.64
N ASN A 146 0.37 -18.95 -6.62
CA ASN A 146 -0.91 -18.23 -6.64
C ASN A 146 -0.75 -16.70 -6.60
N GLU A 147 0.44 -16.21 -6.91
CA GLU A 147 0.72 -14.78 -6.90
C GLU A 147 0.00 -14.07 -8.05
N ALA A 148 -0.69 -12.98 -7.74
CA ALA A 148 -1.34 -12.17 -8.77
C ALA A 148 -0.30 -11.41 -9.62
N PRO A 149 -0.54 -11.19 -10.92
CA PRO A 149 0.36 -10.40 -11.75
C PRO A 149 0.47 -8.96 -11.23
N GLU A 150 1.64 -8.36 -11.45
CA GLU A 150 1.84 -6.95 -11.11
C GLU A 150 1.10 -6.04 -12.08
N GLU A 151 0.37 -5.06 -11.56
CA GLU A 151 -0.19 -3.99 -12.38
C GLU A 151 0.93 -3.02 -12.75
N GLU A 152 1.33 -3.03 -14.02
CA GLU A 152 2.35 -2.14 -14.54
C GLU A 152 1.82 -0.71 -14.74
N GLY A 153 2.75 0.23 -14.78
CA GLY A 153 2.42 1.61 -15.15
C GLY A 153 1.76 2.43 -14.05
N LEU A 154 1.65 1.90 -12.83
CA LEU A 154 1.12 2.65 -11.71
C LEU A 154 2.19 3.55 -11.08
N ILE A 155 1.75 4.70 -10.60
CA ILE A 155 2.56 5.67 -9.87
C ILE A 155 2.50 5.31 -8.39
N SER A 156 3.66 5.11 -7.77
CA SER A 156 3.78 4.87 -6.34
C SER A 156 3.73 6.18 -5.56
N TYR A 157 2.94 6.20 -4.50
CA TYR A 157 2.84 7.33 -3.58
C TYR A 157 2.63 6.79 -2.17
N ALA A 158 3.67 6.81 -1.36
CA ALA A 158 3.66 6.23 -0.03
C ALA A 158 2.53 6.82 0.83
N LYS A 159 1.87 5.97 1.61
CA LYS A 159 0.71 6.34 2.43
C LYS A 159 1.05 7.46 3.41
N GLU A 160 2.23 7.42 4.00
CA GLU A 160 2.72 8.43 4.93
C GLU A 160 2.81 9.82 4.31
N ARG A 161 3.20 9.91 3.03
CA ARG A 161 3.22 11.19 2.30
C ARG A 161 1.84 11.82 2.19
N SER A 162 0.79 10.99 2.08
CA SER A 162 -0.59 11.48 2.04
C SER A 162 -1.05 12.13 3.34
N TRP A 163 -0.37 11.85 4.46
CA TRP A 163 -0.66 12.46 5.76
C TRP A 163 0.17 13.73 6.03
N GLU A 164 1.35 13.82 5.45
CA GLU A 164 2.27 14.96 5.60
C GLU A 164 1.85 16.15 4.75
N GLN A 165 1.13 15.91 3.66
CA GLN A 165 0.71 16.93 2.70
C GLN A 165 -0.80 17.16 2.76
N ASP A 166 -1.25 18.25 2.11
CA ASP A 166 -2.67 18.43 1.83
C ASP A 166 -3.06 17.46 0.72
N PHE A 167 -3.64 16.34 1.13
CA PHE A 167 -3.99 15.23 0.25
C PHE A 167 -5.34 14.63 0.64
N ALA A 168 -6.17 14.34 -0.35
CA ALA A 168 -7.39 13.56 -0.19
C ALA A 168 -7.76 12.85 -1.50
N THR A 169 -8.42 11.70 -1.36
CA THR A 169 -9.10 11.04 -2.46
C THR A 169 -10.59 10.89 -2.15
N ALA A 170 -11.42 11.01 -3.16
CA ALA A 170 -12.86 10.79 -3.05
C ALA A 170 -13.41 10.10 -4.31
N PRO A 171 -14.54 9.38 -4.20
CA PRO A 171 -15.25 8.96 -5.39
C PRO A 171 -15.81 10.20 -6.11
N PRO A 172 -16.00 10.14 -7.45
CA PRO A 172 -16.75 11.15 -8.17
C PRO A 172 -18.15 11.31 -7.58
N THR A 173 -18.64 12.53 -7.55
CA THR A 173 -20.01 12.77 -7.14
C THR A 173 -20.94 12.46 -8.31
N VAL A 174 -21.99 11.70 -8.03
CA VAL A 174 -23.05 11.45 -8.99
C VAL A 174 -24.09 12.55 -8.85
N TYR A 175 -24.29 13.32 -9.92
CA TYR A 175 -25.30 14.37 -10.01
C TYR A 175 -26.44 13.94 -10.93
N PHE A 176 -27.69 14.11 -10.49
CA PHE A 176 -28.89 13.67 -11.21
C PHE A 176 -29.71 14.88 -11.75
N PRO A 177 -29.33 15.49 -12.86
CA PRO A 177 -30.09 16.60 -13.43
C PRO A 177 -31.28 16.14 -14.29
N GLY A 178 -31.75 14.93 -14.14
CA GLY A 178 -32.82 14.30 -14.96
C GLY A 178 -32.62 12.78 -15.09
N ALA A 179 -32.78 12.24 -16.28
CA ALA A 179 -32.75 10.80 -16.55
C ALA A 179 -31.33 10.18 -16.62
N SER A 180 -30.28 10.95 -16.50
CA SER A 180 -28.89 10.47 -16.66
C SER A 180 -28.02 10.81 -15.47
N ASN A 181 -27.25 9.84 -15.02
CA ASN A 181 -26.21 10.04 -14.01
C ASN A 181 -25.04 10.80 -14.63
N ILE A 182 -24.66 11.90 -14.02
CA ILE A 182 -23.48 12.68 -14.39
C ILE A 182 -22.41 12.49 -13.32
N LEU A 183 -21.25 11.98 -13.70
CA LEU A 183 -20.10 11.94 -12.81
C LEU A 183 -19.42 13.31 -12.79
N THR A 184 -19.17 13.83 -11.58
CA THR A 184 -18.45 15.10 -11.42
C THR A 184 -17.28 14.93 -10.47
N VAL A 185 -16.23 15.69 -10.71
CA VAL A 185 -15.08 15.83 -9.83
C VAL A 185 -14.81 17.31 -9.54
N PRO A 186 -14.21 17.69 -8.41
CA PRO A 186 -13.79 19.06 -8.21
C PRO A 186 -12.70 19.45 -9.20
N ALA A 187 -12.65 20.73 -9.58
CA ALA A 187 -11.63 21.24 -10.50
C ALA A 187 -10.19 20.97 -10.03
N THR A 188 -9.97 20.89 -8.71
CA THR A 188 -8.68 20.55 -8.08
C THR A 188 -8.20 19.13 -8.37
N ALA A 189 -9.07 18.24 -8.82
CA ALA A 189 -8.70 16.89 -9.26
C ALA A 189 -8.11 16.84 -10.65
N LEU A 190 -8.31 17.88 -11.46
CA LEU A 190 -7.92 17.92 -12.86
C LEU A 190 -6.51 18.48 -13.04
N LEU A 191 -5.74 17.79 -13.87
CA LEU A 191 -4.43 18.22 -14.32
C LEU A 191 -4.50 18.49 -15.83
N HIS A 192 -3.80 19.50 -16.29
CA HIS A 192 -3.68 19.81 -17.70
C HIS A 192 -2.25 19.55 -18.18
N ASP A 193 -2.14 18.86 -19.32
CA ASP A 193 -0.88 18.57 -19.99
C ASP A 193 -1.10 18.77 -21.51
N GLY A 194 -0.75 19.96 -22.00
CA GLY A 194 -1.15 20.41 -23.33
C GLY A 194 -2.67 20.36 -23.47
N ASP A 195 -3.15 19.67 -24.50
CA ASP A 195 -4.59 19.51 -24.78
C ASP A 195 -5.25 18.37 -23.97
N LYS A 196 -4.49 17.69 -23.11
CA LYS A 196 -5.00 16.57 -22.32
C LYS A 196 -5.45 17.02 -20.95
N THR A 197 -6.60 16.52 -20.53
CA THR A 197 -7.07 16.61 -19.13
C THR A 197 -6.89 15.26 -18.48
N LEU A 198 -6.22 15.26 -17.34
CA LEU A 198 -5.80 14.04 -16.63
C LEU A 198 -6.32 14.05 -15.20
N VAL A 199 -6.49 12.86 -14.62
CA VAL A 199 -6.79 12.65 -13.20
C VAL A 199 -5.92 11.52 -12.65
N TYR A 200 -5.61 11.57 -11.36
CA TYR A 200 -5.04 10.41 -10.68
C TYR A 200 -6.17 9.55 -10.14
N VAL A 201 -6.32 8.35 -10.71
CA VAL A 201 -7.24 7.33 -10.22
C VAL A 201 -6.52 6.45 -9.21
N GLN A 202 -7.07 6.32 -8.03
CA GLN A 202 -6.53 5.50 -6.97
C GLN A 202 -6.85 4.02 -7.24
N ARG A 203 -5.83 3.20 -7.44
CA ARG A 203 -5.94 1.73 -7.57
C ARG A 203 -5.84 1.06 -6.19
N THR A 204 -4.85 1.47 -5.42
CA THR A 204 -4.73 1.24 -3.98
C THR A 204 -4.33 2.54 -3.30
N PRO A 205 -4.36 2.66 -1.96
CA PRO A 205 -3.94 3.89 -1.27
C PRO A 205 -2.52 4.37 -1.58
N GLU A 206 -1.66 3.49 -2.12
CA GLU A 206 -0.29 3.81 -2.50
C GLU A 206 0.01 3.70 -4.00
N ARG A 207 -0.99 3.31 -4.82
CA ARG A 207 -0.80 3.08 -6.26
C ARG A 207 -1.86 3.83 -7.05
N PHE A 208 -1.41 4.68 -7.97
CA PHE A 208 -2.26 5.57 -8.73
C PHE A 208 -2.01 5.42 -10.22
N GLU A 209 -3.09 5.50 -10.99
CA GLU A 209 -3.06 5.57 -12.45
C GLU A 209 -3.30 7.01 -12.88
N LEU A 210 -2.38 7.57 -13.66
CA LEU A 210 -2.61 8.86 -14.34
C LEU A 210 -3.39 8.60 -15.61
N ARG A 211 -4.66 8.99 -15.61
CA ARG A 211 -5.62 8.66 -16.67
C ARG A 211 -6.15 9.90 -17.36
N GLN A 212 -6.21 9.85 -18.70
CA GLN A 212 -6.86 10.89 -19.47
C GLN A 212 -8.38 10.77 -19.32
N VAL A 213 -9.03 11.92 -19.12
CA VAL A 213 -10.49 12.05 -19.05
C VAL A 213 -10.97 13.08 -20.06
N ARG A 214 -12.26 12.98 -20.42
CA ARG A 214 -12.95 13.99 -21.20
C ARG A 214 -13.95 14.72 -20.32
N THR A 215 -13.85 16.02 -20.26
CA THR A 215 -14.74 16.91 -19.52
C THR A 215 -15.79 17.55 -20.43
N ARG A 216 -16.87 18.10 -19.85
CA ARG A 216 -17.93 18.76 -20.64
C ARG A 216 -18.44 20.05 -19.99
N ARG A 217 -19.18 19.96 -18.88
CA ARG A 217 -19.83 21.10 -18.23
C ARG A 217 -19.19 21.40 -16.89
N THR A 218 -19.32 22.65 -16.48
CA THR A 218 -18.90 23.10 -15.15
C THR A 218 -20.15 23.44 -14.34
N PHE A 219 -20.23 22.94 -13.11
CA PHE A 219 -21.27 23.19 -12.15
C PHE A 219 -20.66 23.78 -10.86
N GLY A 220 -20.47 25.11 -10.84
CA GLY A 220 -19.70 25.75 -9.78
C GLY A 220 -18.25 25.28 -9.78
N THR A 221 -17.81 24.59 -8.73
CA THR A 221 -16.45 24.03 -8.62
C THR A 221 -16.36 22.58 -9.13
N ALA A 222 -17.48 21.96 -9.50
CA ALA A 222 -17.55 20.60 -10.00
C ALA A 222 -17.52 20.55 -11.53
N ILE A 223 -16.75 19.63 -12.08
CA ILE A 223 -16.57 19.45 -13.53
C ILE A 223 -17.16 18.10 -13.94
N GLU A 224 -18.00 18.09 -14.96
CA GLU A 224 -18.58 16.88 -15.56
C GLU A 224 -17.49 16.05 -16.26
N ILE A 225 -17.45 14.77 -15.95
CA ILE A 225 -16.61 13.78 -16.64
C ILE A 225 -17.51 12.93 -17.52
N VAL A 226 -17.29 12.98 -18.83
CA VAL A 226 -18.08 12.21 -19.81
C VAL A 226 -17.40 10.93 -20.27
N ASN A 227 -16.08 10.83 -20.05
CA ASN A 227 -15.31 9.63 -20.41
C ASN A 227 -14.04 9.53 -19.56
N GLY A 228 -13.56 8.30 -19.36
CA GLY A 228 -12.30 8.01 -18.69
C GLY A 228 -12.41 7.73 -17.19
N LEU A 229 -13.61 7.86 -16.59
CA LEU A 229 -13.82 7.59 -15.17
C LEU A 229 -15.10 6.77 -14.99
N LYS A 230 -15.11 5.88 -14.02
CA LYS A 230 -16.25 5.03 -13.67
C LYS A 230 -16.77 5.39 -12.28
N GLU A 231 -18.06 5.14 -12.07
CA GLU A 231 -18.65 5.22 -10.74
C GLU A 231 -17.95 4.24 -9.78
N GLY A 232 -17.74 4.68 -8.54
CA GLY A 232 -17.03 3.89 -7.52
C GLY A 232 -15.51 3.94 -7.56
N GLU A 233 -14.89 4.40 -8.65
CA GLU A 233 -13.45 4.70 -8.64
C GLU A 233 -13.19 5.91 -7.73
N ARG A 234 -12.01 5.96 -7.14
CA ARG A 234 -11.59 7.12 -6.34
C ARG A 234 -10.54 7.92 -7.10
N VAL A 235 -10.61 9.24 -7.01
CA VAL A 235 -9.63 10.14 -7.61
C VAL A 235 -9.01 11.04 -6.55
N VAL A 236 -7.78 11.50 -6.79
CA VAL A 236 -7.16 12.52 -5.97
C VAL A 236 -7.91 13.84 -6.18
N VAL A 237 -8.55 14.33 -5.12
CA VAL A 237 -9.34 15.58 -5.15
C VAL A 237 -8.63 16.75 -4.50
N LEU A 238 -7.59 16.49 -3.72
CA LEU A 238 -6.71 17.48 -3.09
C LEU A 238 -5.27 17.01 -3.23
N GLY A 239 -4.35 17.87 -3.64
CA GLY A 239 -2.92 17.57 -3.78
C GLY A 239 -2.54 16.83 -5.07
N ALA A 240 -3.39 16.82 -6.09
CA ALA A 240 -3.09 16.22 -7.38
C ALA A 240 -1.85 16.86 -8.06
N ASP A 241 -1.67 18.16 -7.87
CA ASP A 241 -0.52 18.92 -8.38
C ASP A 241 0.83 18.56 -7.74
N LYS A 242 0.78 17.95 -6.54
CA LYS A 242 1.95 17.51 -5.76
C LYS A 242 2.34 16.05 -6.01
N MET A 243 1.49 15.32 -6.72
CA MET A 243 1.76 13.92 -7.07
C MET A 243 2.92 13.82 -8.09
N PRO A 244 3.78 12.78 -7.97
CA PRO A 244 4.82 12.55 -8.97
C PRO A 244 4.18 12.28 -10.33
N ARG A 245 4.63 12.99 -11.36
CA ARG A 245 4.28 12.68 -12.74
C ARG A 245 5.20 11.57 -13.25
N ARG A 246 4.66 10.70 -14.09
CA ARG A 246 5.47 9.69 -14.76
C ARG A 246 6.44 10.41 -15.72
N ASN A 247 7.74 10.17 -15.55
CA ASN A 247 8.77 10.58 -16.51
C ASN A 247 8.67 9.71 -17.77
#